data_8f5b769d2ee4d7eb1874ab14b8a406cf
#
_entry.id   8f5b769d2ee4d7eb1874ab14b8a406cf
#
_cell.length_a   1.000
_cell.length_b   1.000
_cell.length_c   1.000
_cell.angle_alpha   90.00
_cell.angle_beta   90.00
_cell.angle_gamma   90.00
#
_symmetry.space_group_name_H-M   'P 1'
#
loop_
_entity.id
_entity.type
_entity.pdbx_description
1 polymer ?
#
loop_
_entity_poly.entity_id
_entity_poly.type
_entity_poly.pdbx_seq_one_letter_code
_entity_poly.pdbx_strand_id
1 'polypeptide(L)'
;MRKSIVAAGAALAALTSGVGYAKDKPTIVLVHGAFAESGSWSGVIAELEGHGYPVIAAANPLRSVAGDAASVGALVKSVPGPVVLVGHSYGGPVITDAAAGTSNVKALVYVSAFAPMSASLRLD
;
A
#
# COMPACT_ATOMS: atom_id res chain seq x y z
N MET A 1 -14.78 33.34 21.49
CA MET A 1 -14.80 33.26 20.84
C MET A 1 -14.62 33.01 20.22
N ARG A 2 -14.44 32.56 20.70
CA ARG A 2 -14.27 32.23 20.15
C ARG A 2 -13.96 31.41 19.72
N LYS A 3 -13.95 30.84 20.12
CA LYS A 3 -13.73 30.15 19.73
C LYS A 3 -13.66 29.23 19.38
N SER A 4 -13.82 29.07 19.97
CA SER A 4 -13.85 28.27 19.53
C SER A 4 -13.78 27.46 19.17
N ILE A 5 -13.86 27.42 19.64
CA ILE A 5 -13.91 26.69 19.07
C ILE A 5 -13.60 25.89 18.57
N VAL A 6 -13.50 25.77 19.20
CA VAL A 6 -13.37 25.23 18.53
C VAL A 6 -13.22 24.46 18.32
N ALA A 7 -13.28 24.35 18.96
CA ALA A 7 -13.24 23.90 18.53
C ALA A 7 -13.41 23.17 18.24
N ALA A 8 -13.64 23.17 18.89
CA ALA A 8 -13.97 22.69 18.30
C ALA A 8 -13.94 22.21 17.64
N GLY A 9 -13.80 22.09 18.02
CA GLY A 9 -13.92 21.82 17.13
C GLY A 9 -13.56 21.15 16.73
N ALA A 10 -13.46 20.84 17.09
CA ALA A 10 -13.29 20.44 16.47
C ALA A 10 -13.19 19.64 16.33
N ALA A 11 -13.26 19.45 16.93
CA ALA A 11 -13.38 19.09 16.54
C ALA A 11 -13.57 18.39 16.25
N LEU A 12 -13.64 18.31 16.88
CA LEU A 12 -13.94 17.93 16.32
C LEU A 12 -13.83 17.47 15.57
N ALA A 13 -13.77 17.48 15.93
CA ALA A 13 -13.75 17.27 15.00
C ALA A 13 -13.40 16.62 14.74
N ALA A 14 -13.31 16.25 15.19
CA ALA A 14 -13.07 15.95 14.64
C ALA A 14 -13.07 15.26 14.59
N LEU A 15 -13.11 15.08 15.18
CA LEU A 15 -13.27 14.78 14.79
C LEU A 15 -13.38 14.40 14.17
N THR A 16 -13.36 14.46 14.50
CA THR A 16 -13.46 14.27 13.66
C THR A 16 -13.14 13.87 13.12
N SER A 17 -12.92 13.69 13.40
CA SER A 17 -12.57 13.29 12.69
C SER A 17 -12.34 12.71 12.48
N GLY A 18 -12.19 12.37 12.86
CA GLY A 18 -11.96 11.82 12.58
C GLY A 18 -11.65 11.40 12.26
N VAL A 19 -11.82 10.96 12.74
CA VAL A 19 -11.46 10.85 11.89
C VAL A 19 -10.56 11.35 10.98
N GLY A 20 -10.19 12.27 10.97
CA GLY A 20 -9.33 12.91 10.03
C GLY A 20 -7.97 12.30 9.86
N TYR A 21 -7.36 11.77 10.87
CA TYR A 21 -6.05 11.15 10.72
C TYR A 21 -6.07 9.83 9.94
N ALA A 22 -7.20 9.20 9.81
CA ALA A 22 -7.27 7.99 8.98
C ALA A 22 -6.88 8.29 7.54
N LYS A 23 -7.18 9.49 7.04
CA LYS A 23 -6.81 9.87 5.68
C LYS A 23 -5.33 10.20 5.54
N ASP A 24 -4.63 10.38 6.64
CA ASP A 24 -3.20 10.65 6.62
C ASP A 24 -2.37 9.36 6.51
N LYS A 25 -3.00 8.22 6.74
CA LYS A 25 -2.31 6.93 6.63
C LYS A 25 -2.51 6.35 5.26
N PRO A 26 -1.43 5.90 4.63
CA PRO A 26 -1.56 5.25 3.32
C PRO A 26 -2.24 3.90 3.46
N THR A 27 -2.85 3.44 2.38
CA THR A 27 -3.31 2.07 2.28
C THR A 27 -2.10 1.18 2.02
N ILE A 28 -1.96 0.12 2.78
CA ILE A 28 -0.87 -0.84 2.61
C ILE A 28 -1.41 -1.98 1.74
N VAL A 29 -0.81 -2.19 0.58
CA VAL A 29 -1.17 -3.27 -0.33
C VAL A 29 -0.07 -4.32 -0.27
N LEU A 30 -0.44 -5.54 0.13
CA LEU A 30 0.49 -6.63 0.37
C LEU A 30 0.44 -7.61 -0.80
N VAL A 31 1.60 -7.92 -1.39
CA VAL A 31 1.70 -8.80 -2.56
C VAL A 31 2.55 -10.01 -2.20
N HIS A 32 1.94 -11.18 -2.20
CA HIS A 32 2.57 -12.42 -1.76
C HIS A 32 3.53 -13.00 -2.79
N GLY A 33 4.36 -13.93 -2.33
CA GLY A 33 5.34 -14.60 -3.17
C GLY A 33 4.77 -15.77 -3.97
N ALA A 34 5.66 -16.46 -4.70
CA ALA A 34 5.29 -17.45 -5.70
C ALA A 34 4.62 -18.69 -5.14
N PHE A 35 4.96 -19.10 -3.94
CA PHE A 35 4.39 -20.33 -3.34
C PHE A 35 3.47 -19.98 -2.18
N ALA A 36 2.84 -18.82 -2.24
CA ALA A 36 1.97 -18.32 -1.19
C ALA A 36 0.65 -17.83 -1.80
N GLU A 37 -0.20 -17.30 -0.97
CA GLU A 37 -1.46 -16.70 -1.38
C GLU A 37 -1.77 -15.55 -0.41
N SER A 38 -2.83 -14.80 -0.66
CA SER A 38 -3.11 -13.59 0.11
C SER A 38 -3.31 -13.83 1.60
N GLY A 39 -3.79 -15.02 1.97
CA GLY A 39 -3.97 -15.36 3.38
C GLY A 39 -2.67 -15.52 4.16
N SER A 40 -1.54 -15.67 3.46
CA SER A 40 -0.24 -15.75 4.13
C SER A 40 0.12 -14.47 4.88
N TRP A 41 -0.57 -13.38 4.60
CA TRP A 41 -0.36 -12.09 5.25
C TRP A 41 -1.20 -11.88 6.52
N SER A 42 -1.99 -12.87 6.95
CA SER A 42 -2.97 -12.68 8.02
C SER A 42 -2.40 -12.02 9.27
N GLY A 43 -1.23 -12.46 9.72
CA GLY A 43 -0.59 -11.88 10.91
C GLY A 43 -0.15 -10.44 10.70
N VAL A 44 0.38 -10.14 9.53
CA VAL A 44 0.81 -8.79 9.19
C VAL A 44 -0.40 -7.86 9.08
N ILE A 45 -1.48 -8.34 8.48
CA ILE A 45 -2.71 -7.57 8.37
C ILE A 45 -3.21 -7.17 9.75
N ALA A 46 -3.29 -8.14 10.67
CA ALA A 46 -3.77 -7.86 12.02
C ALA A 46 -2.92 -6.80 12.70
N GLU A 47 -1.61 -6.88 12.53
CA GLU A 47 -0.67 -5.94 13.14
C GLU A 47 -0.85 -4.53 12.56
N LEU A 48 -0.91 -4.43 11.23
CA LEU A 48 -1.04 -3.13 10.58
C LEU A 48 -2.40 -2.49 10.87
N GLU A 49 -3.46 -3.27 10.85
CA GLU A 49 -4.78 -2.76 11.18
C GLU A 49 -4.86 -2.31 12.62
N GLY A 50 -4.16 -3.01 13.52
CA GLY A 50 -4.07 -2.60 14.92
C GLY A 50 -3.39 -1.25 15.10
N HIS A 51 -2.57 -0.83 14.13
CA HIS A 51 -1.93 0.48 14.13
C HIS A 51 -2.68 1.50 13.28
N GLY A 52 -3.87 1.17 12.81
CA GLY A 52 -4.73 2.11 12.10
C GLY A 52 -4.50 2.23 10.61
N TYR A 53 -3.76 1.32 9.99
CA TYR A 53 -3.57 1.34 8.55
C TYR A 53 -4.68 0.57 7.84
N PRO A 54 -5.26 1.13 6.78
CA PRO A 54 -6.08 0.31 5.89
C PRO A 54 -5.17 -0.64 5.11
N VAL A 55 -5.55 -1.91 5.02
CA VAL A 55 -4.70 -2.95 4.44
C VAL A 55 -5.49 -3.76 3.42
N ILE A 56 -4.86 -4.05 2.29
CA ILE A 56 -5.41 -4.93 1.27
C ILE A 56 -4.36 -5.99 0.95
N ALA A 57 -4.73 -7.26 1.06
CA ALA A 57 -3.88 -8.34 0.60
C ALA A 57 -4.29 -8.69 -0.83
N ALA A 58 -3.44 -8.33 -1.78
CA ALA A 58 -3.74 -8.56 -3.19
C ALA A 58 -3.62 -10.03 -3.55
N ALA A 59 -4.53 -10.51 -4.37
CA ALA A 59 -4.41 -11.83 -4.97
C ALA A 59 -3.44 -11.68 -6.15
N ASN A 60 -2.26 -12.30 -6.02
CA ASN A 60 -1.22 -12.24 -7.05
C ASN A 60 -1.42 -13.45 -7.96
N PRO A 61 -1.76 -13.27 -9.24
CA PRO A 61 -2.12 -14.40 -10.12
C PRO A 61 -1.02 -15.41 -10.38
N LEU A 62 0.24 -15.01 -10.23
CA LEU A 62 1.40 -15.90 -10.40
C LEU A 62 1.52 -16.47 -11.82
N ARG A 63 1.29 -15.62 -12.81
CA ARG A 63 1.37 -16.03 -14.22
C ARG A 63 2.64 -15.52 -14.88
N SER A 64 2.92 -14.25 -14.72
CA SER A 64 4.14 -13.60 -15.19
C SER A 64 4.30 -12.30 -14.43
N VAL A 65 5.51 -11.79 -14.36
CA VAL A 65 5.76 -10.52 -13.68
C VAL A 65 4.91 -9.42 -14.33
N ALA A 66 4.91 -9.35 -15.65
CA ALA A 66 4.16 -8.31 -16.36
C ALA A 66 2.65 -8.42 -16.12
N GLY A 67 2.10 -9.62 -16.22
CA GLY A 67 0.67 -9.83 -16.01
C GLY A 67 0.25 -9.62 -14.57
N ASP A 68 1.07 -10.10 -13.65
CA ASP A 68 0.81 -9.93 -12.22
C ASP A 68 0.91 -8.45 -11.83
N ALA A 69 1.88 -7.73 -12.38
CA ALA A 69 2.03 -6.30 -12.16
C ALA A 69 0.83 -5.52 -12.71
N ALA A 70 0.30 -5.94 -13.85
CA ALA A 70 -0.89 -5.29 -14.40
C ALA A 70 -2.10 -5.49 -13.48
N SER A 71 -2.24 -6.69 -12.92
CA SER A 71 -3.33 -7.02 -12.01
C SER A 71 -3.22 -6.20 -10.71
N VAL A 72 -2.02 -6.17 -10.11
CA VAL A 72 -1.77 -5.39 -8.90
C VAL A 72 -1.94 -3.90 -9.18
N GLY A 73 -1.44 -3.44 -10.32
CA GLY A 73 -1.58 -2.04 -10.72
C GLY A 73 -3.03 -1.61 -10.87
N ALA A 74 -3.88 -2.47 -11.41
CA ALA A 74 -5.30 -2.18 -11.52
C ALA A 74 -5.94 -2.04 -10.13
N LEU A 75 -5.58 -2.91 -9.20
CA LEU A 75 -6.04 -2.79 -7.82
C LEU A 75 -5.59 -1.48 -7.21
N VAL A 76 -4.31 -1.15 -7.34
CA VAL A 76 -3.74 0.07 -6.77
C VAL A 76 -4.43 1.31 -7.31
N LYS A 77 -4.71 1.33 -8.60
CA LYS A 77 -5.42 2.47 -9.22
C LYS A 77 -6.83 2.66 -8.67
N SER A 78 -7.43 1.59 -8.16
CA SER A 78 -8.77 1.68 -7.60
C SER A 78 -8.78 2.20 -6.16
N VAL A 79 -7.61 2.28 -5.52
CA VAL A 79 -7.51 2.74 -4.14
C VAL A 79 -7.44 4.26 -4.12
N PRO A 80 -8.36 4.94 -3.43
CA PRO A 80 -8.26 6.39 -3.30
C PRO A 80 -7.13 6.75 -2.34
N GLY A 81 -6.31 7.72 -2.73
CA GLY A 81 -5.23 8.21 -1.87
C GLY A 81 -3.94 7.44 -1.98
N PRO A 82 -2.99 7.72 -1.10
CA PRO A 82 -1.64 7.17 -1.20
C PRO A 82 -1.59 5.68 -0.84
N VAL A 83 -0.70 4.97 -1.52
CA VAL A 83 -0.51 3.54 -1.34
C VAL A 83 0.96 3.25 -1.06
N VAL A 84 1.20 2.33 -0.14
CA VAL A 84 2.51 1.68 0.05
C VAL A 84 2.36 0.25 -0.43
N LEU A 85 3.19 -0.15 -1.39
CA LEU A 85 3.21 -1.52 -1.88
C LEU A 85 4.26 -2.31 -1.13
N VAL A 86 3.88 -3.49 -0.64
CA VAL A 86 4.79 -4.40 0.06
C VAL A 86 4.84 -5.69 -0.73
N GLY A 87 6.03 -6.12 -1.12
CA GLY A 87 6.22 -7.34 -1.89
C GLY A 87 7.11 -8.33 -1.18
N HIS A 88 6.65 -9.57 -1.05
CA HIS A 88 7.43 -10.65 -0.50
C HIS A 88 7.97 -11.53 -1.64
N SER A 89 9.26 -11.80 -1.61
CA SER A 89 9.92 -12.71 -2.55
C SER A 89 9.62 -12.34 -4.01
N TYR A 90 8.95 -13.20 -4.77
CA TYR A 90 8.52 -12.94 -6.14
C TYR A 90 7.65 -11.67 -6.24
N GLY A 91 6.95 -11.30 -5.18
CA GLY A 91 6.18 -10.06 -5.15
C GLY A 91 7.03 -8.80 -5.32
N GLY A 92 8.34 -8.88 -5.08
CA GLY A 92 9.24 -7.74 -5.25
C GLY A 92 9.27 -7.19 -6.67
N PRO A 93 9.64 -8.00 -7.67
CA PRO A 93 9.55 -7.56 -9.08
C PRO A 93 8.15 -7.11 -9.47
N VAL A 94 7.12 -7.78 -8.96
CA VAL A 94 5.74 -7.44 -9.29
C VAL A 94 5.39 -6.03 -8.82
N ILE A 95 5.72 -5.68 -7.58
CA ILE A 95 5.41 -4.34 -7.08
C ILE A 95 6.25 -3.26 -7.77
N THR A 96 7.47 -3.61 -8.16
CA THR A 96 8.33 -2.67 -8.89
C THR A 96 7.68 -2.27 -10.21
N ASP A 97 7.23 -3.26 -10.97
CA ASP A 97 6.57 -3.00 -12.25
C ASP A 97 5.21 -2.35 -12.07
N ALA A 98 4.45 -2.78 -11.07
CA ALA A 98 3.14 -2.18 -10.79
C ALA A 98 3.27 -0.69 -10.45
N ALA A 99 4.27 -0.34 -9.67
CA ALA A 99 4.48 1.05 -9.26
C ALA A 99 4.80 1.97 -10.44
N ALA A 100 5.45 1.43 -11.46
CA ALA A 100 5.86 2.25 -12.61
C ALA A 100 4.67 2.86 -13.34
N GLY A 101 3.51 2.24 -13.28
CA GLY A 101 2.31 2.73 -13.97
C GLY A 101 1.28 3.40 -13.06
N THR A 102 1.63 3.67 -11.79
CA THR A 102 0.66 4.18 -10.82
C THR A 102 1.19 5.42 -10.12
N SER A 103 0.41 6.49 -10.11
CA SER A 103 0.83 7.77 -9.52
C SER A 103 0.60 7.83 -8.01
N ASN A 104 -0.24 6.97 -7.45
CA ASN A 104 -0.58 7.01 -6.03
C ASN A 104 0.32 6.14 -5.15
N VAL A 105 1.26 5.38 -5.73
CA VAL A 105 2.25 4.64 -4.94
C VAL A 105 3.31 5.59 -4.43
N LYS A 106 3.49 5.63 -3.11
CA LYS A 106 4.41 6.55 -2.46
C LYS A 106 5.66 5.86 -1.93
N ALA A 107 5.60 4.55 -1.73
CA ALA A 107 6.75 3.79 -1.25
C ALA A 107 6.62 2.32 -1.63
N LEU A 108 7.77 1.66 -1.74
CA LEU A 108 7.86 0.23 -1.97
C LEU A 108 8.62 -0.39 -0.81
N VAL A 109 8.11 -1.50 -0.29
CA VAL A 109 8.75 -2.24 0.79
C VAL A 109 9.00 -3.67 0.30
N TYR A 110 10.22 -4.11 0.39
CA TYR A 110 10.64 -5.44 -0.07
C TYR A 110 10.93 -6.33 1.12
N VAL A 111 10.21 -7.44 1.21
CA VAL A 111 10.36 -8.39 2.30
C VAL A 111 10.96 -9.67 1.71
N SER A 112 12.21 -9.96 2.07
CA SER A 112 12.95 -11.10 1.52
C SER A 112 12.81 -11.18 0.00
N ALA A 113 13.02 -10.05 -0.67
CA ALA A 113 12.79 -9.92 -2.10
C ALA A 113 13.87 -9.05 -2.73
N PHE A 114 14.11 -9.26 -4.01
CA PHE A 114 14.96 -8.36 -4.77
C PHE A 114 14.21 -7.08 -5.09
N ALA A 115 14.94 -5.98 -5.01
CA ALA A 115 14.45 -4.68 -5.47
C ALA A 115 15.10 -4.41 -6.82
N PRO A 116 14.46 -4.80 -7.93
CA PRO A 116 15.07 -4.59 -9.25
C PRO A 116 15.25 -3.10 -9.49
N MET A 117 16.43 -2.73 -9.99
CA MET A 117 16.65 -1.34 -10.34
C MET A 117 15.96 -1.06 -11.66
N SER A 118 15.20 0.02 -11.68
CA SER A 118 14.65 0.51 -12.94
C SER A 118 15.80 1.06 -13.79
N ALA A 119 15.58 1.17 -15.09
CA ALA A 119 16.57 1.72 -15.99
C ALA A 119 17.01 3.13 -15.57
N SER A 120 16.09 3.90 -15.01
CA SER A 120 16.40 5.25 -14.57
C SER A 120 17.28 5.30 -13.32
N LEU A 121 17.39 4.19 -12.60
CA LEU A 121 18.23 4.11 -11.43
C LEU A 121 19.55 3.41 -11.70
N ARG A 122 19.76 2.99 -12.90
CA ARG A 122 21.07 2.45 -13.24
C ARG A 122 22.02 3.59 -13.29
N LEU A 123 22.84 3.60 -12.32
CA LEU A 123 23.90 4.57 -12.32
C LEU A 123 25.02 4.03 -13.16
N ASP A 124 25.55 4.90 -13.84
CA ASP A 124 26.67 4.62 -14.68
C ASP A 124 27.94 4.47 -13.87
#